data_00f34781ccf0e28d3cbe16fb88f5e740
#
_entry.id   00f34781ccf0e28d3cbe16fb88f5e740
#
_cell.length_a   1.000
_cell.length_b   1.000
_cell.length_c   1.000
_cell.angle_alpha   90.00
_cell.angle_beta   90.00
_cell.angle_gamma   90.00
#
_symmetry.space_group_name_H-M   'P 1'
#
loop_
_entity.id
_entity.type
_entity.pdbx_description
1 polymer ?
#
loop_
_entity_poly.entity_id
_entity_poly.type
_entity_poly.pdbx_seq_one_letter_code
_entity_poly.pdbx_strand_id
1 'polypeptide(L)'
;MWRHALFAPLMTTFNPLAGLFNRLPRMAACFAFAPQNGLIHYLKAMRSTDQTFRGLYHWNAFDAALLLPYFAVMIVLAIYGIHRYTLCYLYFKYRKNDDPNPSSHFDQLPRVTVQLPIFNEQFVIDRLIEAVCAMEYPRDRLEIQVLDDSTDETQQVAADIVARYAALGHPIVYIHRTNRYGYKAGALDAGLRVARGEFVAIFDADFVPPTDWLMQVIHHFAEPQIGMVQTRWTHLNRDYSMLTQIEAILLDGHFVLEHGARYRSGDFFNFNGTAGMWRIQAITDGGGWQHDTLTEDTDLSYRSQMAGWKFKYLPHIECPAELPIEMTAFKTQQARWAKGLIQTSIKMLPRIFRSNVPRRVKVEAVYHLTANLSYPLMIVMSALLIPAMICRFYQGWFQMLLIDFPLFTASSFSIAVFYLMSQRELYPKT
;
A
#
# COMPACT_ATOMS: atom_id res chain seq x y z
N MET A 1 22.24 32.09 -1.25
CA MET A 1 23.56 31.59 -1.64
C MET A 1 24.26 30.89 -0.47
N TRP A 2 23.54 30.04 0.31
CA TRP A 2 24.06 29.31 1.49
C TRP A 2 23.27 28.01 1.73
N ARG A 3 23.10 27.16 0.69
CA ARG A 3 22.34 25.88 0.80
C ARG A 3 23.01 24.66 0.15
N HIS A 4 24.22 24.76 -0.40
CA HIS A 4 24.87 23.62 -1.09
C HIS A 4 26.15 23.07 -0.43
N ALA A 5 26.51 23.51 0.78
CA ALA A 5 27.83 23.17 1.34
C ALA A 5 27.85 22.16 2.49
N LEU A 6 26.70 21.65 3.00
CA LEU A 6 26.67 20.80 4.21
C LEU A 6 26.25 19.34 3.99
N PHE A 7 25.76 18.96 2.81
CA PHE A 7 25.30 17.58 2.56
C PHE A 7 26.08 16.80 1.50
N ALA A 8 27.02 17.41 0.83
CA ALA A 8 27.83 16.75 -0.18
C ALA A 8 28.81 15.65 0.35
N PRO A 9 29.29 15.66 1.60
CA PRO A 9 30.23 14.62 2.06
C PRO A 9 29.57 13.33 2.54
N LEU A 10 28.25 13.31 2.80
CA LEU A 10 27.60 12.10 3.35
C LEU A 10 27.15 11.10 2.27
N MET A 11 26.97 11.53 1.03
CA MET A 11 26.58 10.63 -0.06
C MET A 11 27.75 9.89 -0.73
N THR A 12 28.99 10.37 -0.57
CA THR A 12 30.17 9.70 -1.13
C THR A 12 30.72 8.55 -0.27
N THR A 13 30.22 8.37 0.96
CA THR A 13 30.67 7.31 1.88
C THR A 13 29.82 6.04 1.84
N PHE A 14 28.72 5.98 1.08
CA PHE A 14 27.88 4.77 0.96
C PHE A 14 28.26 3.84 -0.21
N ASN A 15 29.40 4.06 -0.85
CA ASN A 15 29.92 3.15 -1.89
C ASN A 15 30.47 1.78 -1.37
N PRO A 16 30.64 1.49 -0.05
CA PRO A 16 30.97 0.14 0.40
C PRO A 16 29.84 -0.88 0.26
N LEU A 17 28.56 -0.45 0.19
CA LEU A 17 27.44 -1.39 0.08
C LEU A 17 27.27 -1.97 -1.32
N ALA A 18 27.64 -1.27 -2.38
CA ALA A 18 27.65 -1.81 -3.73
C ALA A 18 28.64 -2.99 -3.89
N GLY A 19 29.77 -2.95 -3.17
CA GLY A 19 30.72 -4.06 -3.08
C GLY A 19 30.20 -5.26 -2.28
N LEU A 20 29.32 -5.03 -1.29
CA LEU A 20 28.74 -6.07 -0.47
C LEU A 20 27.68 -6.87 -1.26
N PHE A 21 26.85 -6.20 -2.04
CA PHE A 21 25.83 -6.85 -2.87
C PHE A 21 26.39 -7.69 -4.02
N ASN A 22 27.53 -7.28 -4.59
CA ASN A 22 28.25 -8.10 -5.57
C ASN A 22 28.97 -9.32 -4.95
N ARG A 23 29.15 -9.33 -3.63
CA ARG A 23 29.76 -10.45 -2.88
C ARG A 23 28.73 -11.40 -2.28
N LEU A 24 27.45 -11.03 -2.15
CA LEU A 24 26.39 -11.88 -1.63
C LEU A 24 26.23 -13.20 -2.39
N PRO A 25 26.29 -13.27 -3.73
CA PRO A 25 26.28 -14.56 -4.42
C PRO A 25 27.50 -15.42 -4.12
N ARG A 26 28.68 -14.79 -3.90
CA ARG A 26 29.91 -15.50 -3.52
C ARG A 26 29.90 -15.97 -2.07
N MET A 27 29.29 -15.22 -1.15
CA MET A 27 29.10 -15.64 0.23
C MET A 27 28.05 -16.75 0.34
N ALA A 28 26.93 -16.67 -0.40
CA ALA A 28 25.97 -17.76 -0.50
C ALA A 28 26.58 -19.03 -1.12
N ALA A 29 27.44 -18.88 -2.13
CA ALA A 29 28.19 -19.98 -2.71
C ALA A 29 29.23 -20.57 -1.73
N CYS A 30 29.87 -19.77 -0.88
CA CYS A 30 30.75 -20.27 0.18
C CYS A 30 29.97 -21.06 1.26
N PHE A 31 28.73 -20.69 1.56
CA PHE A 31 27.87 -21.46 2.45
C PHE A 31 27.34 -22.76 1.78
N ALA A 32 27.15 -22.75 0.45
CA ALA A 32 26.70 -23.93 -0.30
C ALA A 32 27.80 -24.96 -0.56
N PHE A 33 29.07 -24.58 -0.46
CA PHE A 33 30.23 -25.47 -0.74
C PHE A 33 31.07 -25.82 0.52
N ALA A 34 30.66 -25.40 1.72
CA ALA A 34 31.31 -25.93 2.92
C ALA A 34 30.89 -27.42 3.07
N PRO A 35 31.84 -28.36 3.20
CA PRO A 35 31.50 -29.76 3.43
C PRO A 35 30.64 -29.80 4.69
N GLN A 36 29.47 -30.49 4.61
CA GLN A 36 28.48 -30.53 5.70
C GLN A 36 29.10 -30.84 7.08
N ASN A 37 30.18 -31.59 7.10
CA ASN A 37 30.94 -31.89 8.31
C ASN A 37 31.71 -30.68 8.88
N GLY A 38 32.14 -29.71 8.08
CA GLY A 38 32.86 -28.52 8.51
C GLY A 38 31.98 -27.53 9.27
N LEU A 39 30.77 -27.27 8.79
CA LEU A 39 29.81 -26.39 9.45
C LEU A 39 29.36 -26.98 10.80
N ILE A 40 29.03 -28.28 10.81
CA ILE A 40 28.62 -28.98 12.05
C ILE A 40 29.78 -28.99 13.06
N HIS A 41 31.01 -29.18 12.61
CA HIS A 41 32.18 -29.16 13.48
C HIS A 41 32.47 -27.75 14.03
N TYR A 42 32.34 -26.73 13.19
CA TYR A 42 32.45 -25.33 13.57
C TYR A 42 31.36 -24.93 14.60
N LEU A 43 30.10 -25.31 14.36
CA LEU A 43 29.00 -25.07 15.28
C LEU A 43 29.17 -25.81 16.61
N LYS A 44 29.68 -27.05 16.58
CA LYS A 44 30.05 -27.80 17.83
C LYS A 44 31.20 -27.15 18.58
N ALA A 45 32.23 -26.66 17.88
CA ALA A 45 33.36 -25.95 18.49
C ALA A 45 32.90 -24.62 19.12
N MET A 46 32.07 -23.84 18.45
CA MET A 46 31.49 -22.62 19.01
C MET A 46 30.62 -22.90 20.25
N ARG A 47 29.81 -23.96 20.21
CA ARG A 47 29.01 -24.40 21.37
C ARG A 47 29.89 -24.86 22.57
N SER A 48 31.05 -25.44 22.29
CA SER A 48 31.97 -25.91 23.37
C SER A 48 32.73 -24.75 24.06
N THR A 49 32.87 -23.61 23.35
CA THR A 49 33.54 -22.41 23.91
C THR A 49 32.60 -21.53 24.71
N ASP A 50 31.28 -21.68 24.51
CA ASP A 50 30.24 -20.88 25.21
C ASP A 50 29.85 -21.52 26.53
N GLN A 51 30.83 -21.63 27.45
CA GLN A 51 30.66 -22.20 28.80
C GLN A 51 30.69 -21.14 29.89
N THR A 52 30.73 -19.85 29.55
CA THR A 52 31.00 -18.76 30.48
C THR A 52 30.07 -18.72 31.71
N PHE A 53 28.82 -19.18 31.55
CA PHE A 53 27.81 -19.15 32.60
C PHE A 53 27.20 -20.54 32.90
N ARG A 54 27.89 -21.60 32.48
CA ARG A 54 27.40 -22.97 32.67
C ARG A 54 27.24 -23.31 34.15
N GLY A 55 26.00 -23.65 34.56
CA GLY A 55 25.65 -24.00 35.93
C GLY A 55 25.36 -22.82 36.87
N LEU A 56 25.47 -21.58 36.39
CA LEU A 56 25.14 -20.38 37.18
C LEU A 56 23.65 -20.01 37.12
N TYR A 57 22.92 -20.52 36.16
CA TYR A 57 21.51 -20.19 35.95
C TYR A 57 20.69 -21.41 35.58
N HIS A 58 19.58 -21.61 36.27
CA HIS A 58 18.61 -22.67 36.00
C HIS A 58 17.29 -22.08 35.57
N TRP A 59 16.73 -22.62 34.50
CA TRP A 59 15.43 -22.25 33.99
C TRP A 59 14.35 -22.38 35.05
N ASN A 60 13.49 -21.39 35.15
CA ASN A 60 12.37 -21.37 36.06
C ASN A 60 11.05 -20.97 35.31
N ALA A 61 9.91 -21.06 36.02
CA ALA A 61 8.60 -20.77 35.45
C ALA A 61 8.47 -19.30 34.99
N PHE A 62 9.17 -18.36 35.62
CA PHE A 62 9.19 -16.95 35.24
C PHE A 62 9.87 -16.75 33.90
N ASP A 63 10.99 -17.41 33.64
CA ASP A 63 11.67 -17.36 32.35
C ASP A 63 10.79 -17.88 31.24
N ALA A 64 10.09 -19.00 31.45
CA ALA A 64 9.16 -19.55 30.48
C ALA A 64 8.00 -18.60 30.22
N ALA A 65 7.40 -18.01 31.25
CA ALA A 65 6.30 -17.04 31.11
C ALA A 65 6.70 -15.80 30.32
N LEU A 66 7.98 -15.40 30.34
CA LEU A 66 8.50 -14.26 29.60
C LEU A 66 8.95 -14.63 28.18
N LEU A 67 9.66 -15.72 28.02
CA LEU A 67 10.27 -16.11 26.76
C LEU A 67 9.26 -16.71 25.77
N LEU A 68 8.22 -17.41 26.24
CA LEU A 68 7.18 -17.94 25.35
C LEU A 68 6.46 -16.83 24.56
N PRO A 69 5.91 -15.76 25.18
CA PRO A 69 5.31 -14.68 24.41
C PRO A 69 6.34 -13.91 23.58
N TYR A 70 7.58 -13.73 24.04
CA TYR A 70 8.66 -13.12 23.26
C TYR A 70 8.88 -13.86 21.94
N PHE A 71 9.11 -15.18 22.00
CA PHE A 71 9.33 -15.98 20.78
C PHE A 71 8.07 -16.09 19.93
N ALA A 72 6.88 -16.18 20.52
CA ALA A 72 5.63 -16.21 19.79
C ALA A 72 5.46 -14.94 18.94
N VAL A 73 5.65 -13.76 19.53
CA VAL A 73 5.58 -12.48 18.82
C VAL A 73 6.66 -12.38 17.74
N MET A 74 7.89 -12.78 18.07
CA MET A 74 9.01 -12.74 17.11
C MET A 74 8.79 -13.66 15.91
N ILE A 75 8.22 -14.85 16.12
CA ILE A 75 7.86 -15.78 15.04
C ILE A 75 6.78 -15.18 14.15
N VAL A 76 5.73 -14.58 14.75
CA VAL A 76 4.67 -13.94 13.96
C VAL A 76 5.25 -12.80 13.12
N LEU A 77 6.07 -11.92 13.69
CA LEU A 77 6.74 -10.85 12.95
C LEU A 77 7.66 -11.38 11.83
N ALA A 78 8.38 -12.49 12.09
CA ALA A 78 9.21 -13.15 11.08
C ALA A 78 8.36 -13.71 9.91
N ILE A 79 7.18 -14.27 10.20
CA ILE A 79 6.23 -14.75 9.19
C ILE A 79 5.79 -13.59 8.27
N TYR A 80 5.43 -12.42 8.82
CA TYR A 80 5.14 -11.22 8.02
C TYR A 80 6.37 -10.74 7.22
N GLY A 81 7.56 -10.85 7.80
CA GLY A 81 8.80 -10.53 7.10
C GLY A 81 9.08 -11.46 5.92
N ILE A 82 8.86 -12.76 6.09
CA ILE A 82 8.98 -13.76 5.00
C ILE A 82 7.96 -13.47 3.89
N HIS A 83 6.76 -13.04 4.25
CA HIS A 83 5.75 -12.61 3.28
C HIS A 83 6.24 -11.43 2.41
N ARG A 84 6.97 -10.45 2.98
CA ARG A 84 7.57 -9.36 2.17
C ARG A 84 8.57 -9.89 1.14
N TYR A 85 9.42 -10.85 1.50
CA TYR A 85 10.30 -11.52 0.51
C TYR A 85 9.49 -12.27 -0.55
N THR A 86 8.37 -12.88 -0.16
CA THR A 86 7.47 -13.56 -1.10
C THR A 86 6.87 -12.57 -2.09
N LEU A 87 6.43 -11.39 -1.65
CA LEU A 87 5.94 -10.34 -2.55
C LEU A 87 7.03 -9.88 -3.53
N CYS A 88 8.25 -9.63 -3.06
CA CYS A 88 9.38 -9.33 -3.94
C CYS A 88 9.60 -10.45 -4.98
N TYR A 89 9.61 -11.70 -4.53
CA TYR A 89 9.76 -12.86 -5.43
C TYR A 89 8.64 -12.95 -6.47
N LEU A 90 7.37 -12.80 -6.05
CA LEU A 90 6.22 -12.84 -6.96
C LEU A 90 6.25 -11.70 -7.98
N TYR A 91 6.63 -10.50 -7.55
CA TYR A 91 6.77 -9.34 -8.42
C TYR A 91 7.72 -9.61 -9.59
N PHE A 92 8.91 -10.17 -9.33
CA PHE A 92 9.89 -10.48 -10.37
C PHE A 92 9.52 -11.74 -11.17
N LYS A 93 9.02 -12.77 -10.51
CA LYS A 93 8.63 -14.03 -11.16
C LYS A 93 7.53 -13.82 -12.21
N TYR A 94 6.55 -12.99 -11.90
CA TYR A 94 5.41 -12.76 -12.78
C TYR A 94 5.51 -11.44 -13.55
N ARG A 95 6.70 -10.85 -13.68
CA ARG A 95 6.93 -9.58 -14.37
C ARG A 95 6.40 -9.58 -15.83
N LYS A 96 6.40 -10.71 -16.49
CA LYS A 96 5.89 -10.87 -17.85
C LYS A 96 4.35 -10.82 -17.96
N ASN A 97 3.64 -10.92 -16.85
CA ASN A 97 2.19 -10.84 -16.81
C ASN A 97 1.69 -9.37 -16.77
N ASP A 98 2.61 -8.43 -16.77
CA ASP A 98 2.29 -7.00 -16.87
C ASP A 98 1.99 -6.67 -18.33
N ASP A 99 0.72 -6.43 -18.63
CA ASP A 99 0.28 -5.99 -19.95
C ASP A 99 -0.22 -4.54 -19.86
N PRO A 100 0.63 -3.59 -20.30
CA PRO A 100 0.30 -2.17 -20.21
C PRO A 100 -0.74 -1.74 -21.24
N ASN A 101 -1.00 -2.57 -22.27
CA ASN A 101 -1.90 -2.22 -23.33
C ASN A 101 -3.30 -2.81 -23.10
N PRO A 102 -4.36 -2.11 -23.51
CA PRO A 102 -5.69 -2.70 -23.56
C PRO A 102 -5.75 -3.80 -24.65
N SER A 103 -6.41 -4.91 -24.36
CA SER A 103 -6.58 -6.02 -25.30
C SER A 103 -7.45 -5.65 -26.50
N SER A 104 -8.32 -4.67 -26.32
CA SER A 104 -9.21 -4.11 -27.34
C SER A 104 -9.54 -2.65 -27.01
N HIS A 105 -10.07 -1.92 -27.99
CA HIS A 105 -10.46 -0.52 -27.84
C HIS A 105 -11.98 -0.39 -28.07
N PHE A 106 -12.57 0.59 -27.41
CA PHE A 106 -13.95 0.98 -27.71
C PHE A 106 -13.98 1.71 -29.08
N ASP A 107 -14.86 1.28 -29.98
CA ASP A 107 -15.13 2.00 -31.24
C ASP A 107 -15.79 3.34 -30.97
N GLN A 108 -16.67 3.40 -29.97
CA GLN A 108 -17.28 4.62 -29.46
C GLN A 108 -16.99 4.72 -27.96
N LEU A 109 -16.40 5.83 -27.56
CA LEU A 109 -16.08 6.06 -26.14
C LEU A 109 -17.36 6.00 -25.29
N PRO A 110 -17.38 5.23 -24.21
CA PRO A 110 -18.52 5.16 -23.31
C PRO A 110 -18.68 6.44 -22.50
N ARG A 111 -19.79 6.57 -21.79
CA ARG A 111 -19.96 7.68 -20.83
C ARG A 111 -19.20 7.40 -19.55
N VAL A 112 -18.48 8.41 -19.07
CA VAL A 112 -17.71 8.39 -17.82
C VAL A 112 -18.21 9.49 -16.90
N THR A 113 -18.43 9.14 -15.64
CA THR A 113 -18.64 10.10 -14.55
C THR A 113 -17.34 10.21 -13.74
N VAL A 114 -16.87 11.43 -13.48
CA VAL A 114 -15.76 11.71 -12.57
C VAL A 114 -16.34 12.21 -11.26
N GLN A 115 -16.05 11.54 -10.16
CA GLN A 115 -16.49 11.91 -8.81
C GLN A 115 -15.35 12.52 -8.01
N LEU A 116 -15.59 13.71 -7.49
CA LEU A 116 -14.65 14.51 -6.68
C LEU A 116 -15.23 14.68 -5.27
N PRO A 117 -15.01 13.73 -4.35
CA PRO A 117 -15.47 13.84 -2.97
C PRO A 117 -14.62 14.87 -2.22
N ILE A 118 -15.28 15.86 -1.58
CA ILE A 118 -14.63 17.01 -0.92
C ILE A 118 -15.18 17.19 0.50
N PHE A 119 -14.27 17.52 1.43
CA PHE A 119 -14.62 17.87 2.79
C PHE A 119 -13.60 18.81 3.43
N ASN A 120 -13.93 20.13 3.55
CA ASN A 120 -13.10 21.15 4.19
C ASN A 120 -11.69 21.28 3.57
N GLU A 121 -11.61 21.39 2.25
CA GLU A 121 -10.37 21.35 1.46
C GLU A 121 -10.25 22.54 0.50
N GLN A 122 -10.60 23.75 0.99
CA GLN A 122 -10.66 25.00 0.20
C GLN A 122 -9.37 25.36 -0.56
N PHE A 123 -8.20 24.92 -0.09
CA PHE A 123 -6.92 25.30 -0.67
C PHE A 123 -6.47 24.46 -1.89
N VAL A 124 -7.08 23.31 -2.11
CA VAL A 124 -6.68 22.37 -3.15
C VAL A 124 -7.76 22.11 -4.20
N ILE A 125 -9.01 22.49 -3.91
CA ILE A 125 -10.18 22.19 -4.76
C ILE A 125 -10.09 22.87 -6.14
N ASP A 126 -9.59 24.10 -6.25
CA ASP A 126 -9.48 24.83 -7.54
C ASP A 126 -8.53 24.07 -8.49
N ARG A 127 -7.38 23.67 -7.99
CA ARG A 127 -6.39 22.88 -8.72
C ARG A 127 -6.94 21.53 -9.22
N LEU A 128 -7.71 20.82 -8.36
CA LEU A 128 -8.33 19.55 -8.74
C LEU A 128 -9.36 19.75 -9.86
N ILE A 129 -10.30 20.71 -9.69
CA ILE A 129 -11.36 20.97 -10.68
C ILE A 129 -10.74 21.42 -12.01
N GLU A 130 -9.72 22.28 -11.98
CA GLU A 130 -8.97 22.70 -13.16
C GLU A 130 -8.36 21.50 -13.90
N ALA A 131 -7.64 20.63 -13.18
CA ALA A 131 -7.01 19.43 -13.77
C ALA A 131 -8.06 18.49 -14.40
N VAL A 132 -9.18 18.25 -13.70
CA VAL A 132 -10.24 17.37 -14.20
C VAL A 132 -10.99 17.98 -15.39
N CYS A 133 -11.26 19.28 -15.38
CA CYS A 133 -11.88 19.98 -16.51
C CYS A 133 -10.96 20.04 -17.74
N ALA A 134 -9.65 19.96 -17.56
CA ALA A 134 -8.65 19.90 -18.63
C ALA A 134 -8.50 18.50 -19.27
N MET A 135 -9.17 17.47 -18.73
CA MET A 135 -9.07 16.11 -19.26
C MET A 135 -9.56 15.99 -20.70
N GLU A 136 -8.79 15.25 -21.50
CA GLU A 136 -9.07 14.93 -22.91
C GLU A 136 -10.14 13.83 -22.99
N TYR A 137 -11.40 14.23 -22.98
CA TYR A 137 -12.54 13.33 -23.17
C TYR A 137 -13.71 14.09 -23.84
N PRO A 138 -14.51 13.45 -24.74
CA PRO A 138 -15.66 14.12 -25.35
C PRO A 138 -16.64 14.64 -24.29
N ARG A 139 -16.94 15.94 -24.34
CA ARG A 139 -17.78 16.62 -23.33
C ARG A 139 -19.20 16.05 -23.22
N ASP A 140 -19.74 15.54 -24.32
CA ASP A 140 -21.05 14.85 -24.37
C ASP A 140 -21.02 13.45 -23.75
N ARG A 141 -19.83 12.92 -23.50
CA ARG A 141 -19.57 11.62 -22.87
C ARG A 141 -18.96 11.71 -21.49
N LEU A 142 -18.70 12.92 -21.00
CA LEU A 142 -18.14 13.19 -19.67
C LEU A 142 -19.20 13.78 -18.75
N GLU A 143 -19.16 13.44 -17.49
CA GLU A 143 -19.86 14.09 -16.40
C GLU A 143 -18.88 14.27 -15.23
N ILE A 144 -18.82 15.46 -14.65
CA ILE A 144 -17.98 15.75 -13.49
C ILE A 144 -18.92 16.09 -12.31
N GLN A 145 -18.84 15.34 -11.22
CA GLN A 145 -19.63 15.53 -10.01
C GLN A 145 -18.70 15.99 -8.87
N VAL A 146 -18.87 17.21 -8.41
CA VAL A 146 -18.24 17.71 -7.18
C VAL A 146 -19.15 17.36 -6.02
N LEU A 147 -18.72 16.36 -5.21
CA LEU A 147 -19.50 15.79 -4.10
C LEU A 147 -19.06 16.42 -2.79
N ASP A 148 -19.73 17.49 -2.37
CA ASP A 148 -19.30 18.32 -1.26
C ASP A 148 -20.06 18.02 0.04
N ASP A 149 -19.32 17.63 1.06
CA ASP A 149 -19.78 17.41 2.45
C ASP A 149 -19.25 18.47 3.41
N SER A 150 -18.63 19.55 2.90
CA SER A 150 -17.95 20.58 3.71
C SER A 150 -18.91 21.33 4.60
N THR A 151 -18.36 21.85 5.70
CA THR A 151 -19.07 22.64 6.72
C THR A 151 -18.45 24.01 6.93
N ASP A 152 -17.41 24.32 6.17
CA ASP A 152 -16.67 25.57 6.20
C ASP A 152 -16.80 26.36 4.89
N GLU A 153 -15.94 27.33 4.67
CA GLU A 153 -15.90 28.19 3.49
C GLU A 153 -15.70 27.42 2.17
N THR A 154 -15.25 26.15 2.23
CA THR A 154 -15.08 25.28 1.05
C THR A 154 -16.36 25.19 0.25
N GLN A 155 -17.55 25.21 0.88
CA GLN A 155 -18.85 25.17 0.19
C GLN A 155 -19.00 26.29 -0.84
N GLN A 156 -18.75 27.53 -0.41
CA GLN A 156 -18.89 28.68 -1.29
C GLN A 156 -17.84 28.66 -2.39
N VAL A 157 -16.59 28.36 -2.02
CA VAL A 157 -15.46 28.26 -2.98
C VAL A 157 -15.76 27.20 -4.03
N ALA A 158 -16.21 26.01 -3.62
CA ALA A 158 -16.56 24.92 -4.54
C ALA A 158 -17.72 25.30 -5.49
N ALA A 159 -18.79 25.90 -4.94
CA ALA A 159 -19.94 26.31 -5.74
C ALA A 159 -19.56 27.36 -6.79
N ASP A 160 -18.75 28.37 -6.42
CA ASP A 160 -18.30 29.42 -7.31
C ASP A 160 -17.41 28.88 -8.45
N ILE A 161 -16.48 27.96 -8.11
CA ILE A 161 -15.60 27.33 -9.10
C ILE A 161 -16.43 26.49 -10.06
N VAL A 162 -17.35 25.66 -9.57
CA VAL A 162 -18.22 24.84 -10.41
C VAL A 162 -19.07 25.71 -11.33
N ALA A 163 -19.67 26.80 -10.82
CA ALA A 163 -20.44 27.74 -11.63
C ALA A 163 -19.59 28.36 -12.76
N ARG A 164 -18.34 28.74 -12.47
CA ARG A 164 -17.40 29.27 -13.46
C ARG A 164 -17.12 28.28 -14.57
N TYR A 165 -16.79 27.02 -14.26
CA TYR A 165 -16.49 25.99 -15.27
C TYR A 165 -17.74 25.55 -16.03
N ALA A 166 -18.91 25.49 -15.38
CA ALA A 166 -20.18 25.22 -16.05
C ALA A 166 -20.52 26.32 -17.07
N ALA A 167 -20.28 27.60 -16.74
CA ALA A 167 -20.45 28.71 -17.68
C ALA A 167 -19.50 28.65 -18.89
N LEU A 168 -18.34 27.99 -18.77
CA LEU A 168 -17.40 27.69 -19.86
C LEU A 168 -17.79 26.43 -20.65
N GLY A 169 -18.96 25.84 -20.36
CA GLY A 169 -19.50 24.68 -21.06
C GLY A 169 -18.89 23.35 -20.66
N HIS A 170 -18.25 23.24 -19.48
CA HIS A 170 -17.83 21.95 -18.94
C HIS A 170 -19.04 21.20 -18.35
N PRO A 171 -19.11 19.86 -18.49
CA PRO A 171 -20.20 19.04 -17.98
C PRO A 171 -20.03 18.76 -16.48
N ILE A 172 -19.96 19.82 -15.67
CA ILE A 172 -19.69 19.79 -14.24
C ILE A 172 -20.93 20.15 -13.43
N VAL A 173 -21.20 19.41 -12.35
CA VAL A 173 -22.32 19.65 -11.43
C VAL A 173 -21.83 19.67 -9.97
N TYR A 174 -22.43 20.53 -9.18
CA TYR A 174 -22.21 20.63 -7.75
C TYR A 174 -23.30 19.86 -7.00
N ILE A 175 -22.90 18.91 -6.15
CA ILE A 175 -23.79 18.10 -5.33
C ILE A 175 -23.36 18.26 -3.87
N HIS A 176 -24.07 19.14 -3.16
CA HIS A 176 -23.84 19.37 -1.75
C HIS A 176 -24.78 18.52 -0.90
N ARG A 177 -24.27 17.91 0.18
CA ARG A 177 -25.05 17.17 1.17
C ARG A 177 -25.02 17.91 2.51
N THR A 178 -26.17 18.17 3.08
CA THR A 178 -26.31 18.78 4.41
C THR A 178 -26.03 17.83 5.56
N ASN A 179 -26.08 16.52 5.31
CA ASN A 179 -25.68 15.50 6.27
C ASN A 179 -24.48 14.74 5.73
N ARG A 180 -23.53 14.46 6.59
CA ARG A 180 -22.31 13.72 6.25
C ARG A 180 -22.46 12.21 6.55
N TYR A 181 -23.68 11.66 6.46
CA TYR A 181 -23.91 10.25 6.73
C TYR A 181 -23.12 9.36 5.77
N GLY A 182 -22.37 8.42 6.33
CA GLY A 182 -21.49 7.53 5.56
C GLY A 182 -20.20 8.17 5.06
N TYR A 183 -19.89 9.41 5.43
CA TYR A 183 -18.64 10.10 5.05
C TYR A 183 -18.41 10.03 3.53
N LYS A 184 -17.15 9.76 3.10
CA LYS A 184 -16.78 9.63 1.69
C LYS A 184 -17.58 8.53 0.96
N ALA A 185 -17.74 7.37 1.56
CA ALA A 185 -18.58 6.28 0.99
C ALA A 185 -20.01 6.75 0.71
N GLY A 186 -20.61 7.49 1.65
CA GLY A 186 -21.95 8.08 1.48
C GLY A 186 -22.01 9.14 0.39
N ALA A 187 -20.95 9.97 0.23
CA ALA A 187 -20.87 10.94 -0.86
C ALA A 187 -20.77 10.25 -2.23
N LEU A 188 -19.89 9.26 -2.36
CA LEU A 188 -19.75 8.47 -3.58
C LEU A 188 -21.04 7.73 -3.95
N ASP A 189 -21.76 7.12 -2.97
CA ASP A 189 -23.04 6.46 -3.20
C ASP A 189 -24.13 7.46 -3.65
N ALA A 190 -24.20 8.63 -3.02
CA ALA A 190 -25.15 9.67 -3.42
C ALA A 190 -24.91 10.17 -4.85
N GLY A 191 -23.64 10.40 -5.21
CA GLY A 191 -23.26 10.76 -6.57
C GLY A 191 -23.54 9.65 -7.58
N LEU A 192 -23.31 8.39 -7.19
CA LEU A 192 -23.54 7.22 -8.05
C LEU A 192 -25.00 7.05 -8.44
N ARG A 193 -25.95 7.39 -7.55
CA ARG A 193 -27.41 7.31 -7.84
C ARG A 193 -27.88 8.22 -8.95
N VAL A 194 -27.15 9.31 -9.20
CA VAL A 194 -27.46 10.31 -10.25
C VAL A 194 -26.44 10.32 -11.39
N ALA A 195 -25.43 9.47 -11.31
CA ALA A 195 -24.39 9.33 -12.32
C ALA A 195 -24.96 8.84 -13.64
N ARG A 196 -24.49 9.43 -14.75
CA ARG A 196 -24.91 9.11 -16.11
C ARG A 196 -23.91 8.23 -16.86
N GLY A 197 -22.71 8.03 -16.28
CA GLY A 197 -21.66 7.19 -16.85
C GLY A 197 -21.93 5.70 -16.69
N GLU A 198 -21.31 4.90 -17.52
CA GLU A 198 -21.18 3.44 -17.32
C GLU A 198 -19.99 3.13 -16.40
N PHE A 199 -19.06 4.07 -16.36
CA PHE A 199 -17.84 4.01 -15.56
C PHE A 199 -17.76 5.24 -14.67
N VAL A 200 -17.14 5.08 -13.50
CA VAL A 200 -16.90 6.15 -12.55
C VAL A 200 -15.41 6.22 -12.19
N ALA A 201 -14.78 7.36 -12.47
CA ALA A 201 -13.44 7.69 -12.00
C ALA A 201 -13.52 8.50 -10.72
N ILE A 202 -12.60 8.28 -9.78
CA ILE A 202 -12.61 8.93 -8.45
C ILE A 202 -11.27 9.60 -8.22
N PHE A 203 -11.30 10.89 -7.86
CA PHE A 203 -10.10 11.65 -7.47
C PHE A 203 -10.37 12.43 -6.18
N ASP A 204 -9.50 12.23 -5.20
CA ASP A 204 -9.48 13.01 -3.96
C ASP A 204 -8.93 14.42 -4.22
N ALA A 205 -9.18 15.36 -3.33
CA ALA A 205 -8.90 16.77 -3.54
C ALA A 205 -7.41 17.12 -3.69
N ASP A 206 -6.54 16.29 -3.13
CA ASP A 206 -5.08 16.42 -3.17
C ASP A 206 -4.43 15.86 -4.45
N PHE A 207 -5.22 15.32 -5.40
CA PHE A 207 -4.75 14.75 -6.65
C PHE A 207 -4.77 15.75 -7.82
N VAL A 208 -3.82 15.56 -8.75
CA VAL A 208 -3.73 16.33 -10.00
C VAL A 208 -3.59 15.32 -11.17
N PRO A 209 -4.72 14.76 -11.64
CA PRO A 209 -4.66 13.78 -12.72
C PRO A 209 -4.15 14.41 -14.05
N PRO A 210 -3.33 13.69 -14.84
CA PRO A 210 -2.92 14.10 -16.17
C PRO A 210 -4.11 14.26 -17.12
N THR A 211 -3.97 15.13 -18.11
CA THR A 211 -5.06 15.45 -19.08
C THR A 211 -5.50 14.24 -19.90
N ASP A 212 -4.61 13.34 -20.22
CA ASP A 212 -4.84 12.12 -21.01
C ASP A 212 -5.24 10.90 -20.17
N TRP A 213 -5.36 11.05 -18.84
CA TRP A 213 -5.59 9.95 -17.91
C TRP A 213 -6.83 9.11 -18.26
N LEU A 214 -7.96 9.74 -18.57
CA LEU A 214 -9.18 9.03 -18.94
C LEU A 214 -9.00 8.19 -20.20
N MET A 215 -8.31 8.74 -21.22
CA MET A 215 -8.05 8.05 -22.47
C MET A 215 -7.10 6.86 -22.27
N GLN A 216 -6.11 6.98 -21.40
CA GLN A 216 -5.20 5.88 -21.09
C GLN A 216 -5.91 4.74 -20.36
N VAL A 217 -6.90 5.02 -19.50
CA VAL A 217 -7.56 4.02 -18.64
C VAL A 217 -8.77 3.37 -19.27
N ILE A 218 -9.61 4.14 -20.02
CA ILE A 218 -10.95 3.69 -20.41
C ILE A 218 -10.95 2.43 -21.28
N HIS A 219 -9.99 2.30 -22.19
CA HIS A 219 -9.94 1.18 -23.12
C HIS A 219 -9.69 -0.17 -22.45
N HIS A 220 -9.12 -0.20 -21.25
CA HIS A 220 -8.97 -1.44 -20.48
C HIS A 220 -10.31 -2.07 -20.06
N PHE A 221 -11.38 -1.26 -20.03
CA PHE A 221 -12.74 -1.74 -19.76
C PHE A 221 -13.46 -2.30 -20.99
N ALA A 222 -12.85 -2.29 -22.16
CA ALA A 222 -13.36 -3.02 -23.31
C ALA A 222 -13.43 -4.54 -23.05
N GLU A 223 -12.63 -5.05 -22.12
CA GLU A 223 -12.83 -6.38 -21.54
C GLU A 223 -14.02 -6.35 -20.54
N PRO A 224 -15.12 -7.09 -20.82
CA PRO A 224 -16.33 -7.04 -19.99
C PRO A 224 -16.13 -7.48 -18.53
N GLN A 225 -15.11 -8.29 -18.26
CA GLN A 225 -14.80 -8.84 -16.94
C GLN A 225 -14.03 -7.87 -16.04
N ILE A 226 -13.47 -6.77 -16.59
CA ILE A 226 -12.74 -5.78 -15.82
C ILE A 226 -13.73 -4.89 -15.07
N GLY A 227 -13.69 -4.96 -13.75
CA GLY A 227 -14.55 -4.19 -12.85
C GLY A 227 -13.89 -2.93 -12.31
N MET A 228 -12.57 -2.93 -12.19
CA MET A 228 -11.83 -1.79 -11.66
C MET A 228 -10.42 -1.70 -12.26
N VAL A 229 -9.96 -0.49 -12.50
CA VAL A 229 -8.59 -0.16 -12.90
C VAL A 229 -8.01 0.81 -11.88
N GLN A 230 -6.85 0.46 -11.29
CA GLN A 230 -6.07 1.33 -10.40
C GLN A 230 -4.82 1.83 -11.13
N THR A 231 -4.51 3.11 -11.00
CA THR A 231 -3.25 3.71 -11.48
C THR A 231 -2.29 3.98 -10.31
N ARG A 232 -1.03 4.25 -10.60
CA ARG A 232 0.00 4.47 -9.58
C ARG A 232 -0.02 5.90 -9.08
N TRP A 233 0.00 6.08 -7.77
CA TRP A 233 0.22 7.40 -7.18
C TRP A 233 1.68 7.81 -7.30
N THR A 234 1.89 9.08 -7.61
CA THR A 234 3.17 9.78 -7.52
C THR A 234 3.04 11.02 -6.64
N HIS A 235 4.13 11.68 -6.33
CA HIS A 235 4.15 12.65 -5.24
C HIS A 235 4.64 14.02 -5.71
N LEU A 236 3.76 15.05 -5.64
CA LEU A 236 4.06 16.42 -6.06
C LEU A 236 5.13 17.07 -5.19
N ASN A 237 5.12 16.79 -3.90
CA ASN A 237 5.95 17.43 -2.90
C ASN A 237 6.95 16.48 -2.23
N ARG A 238 7.39 15.41 -2.96
CA ARG A 238 8.33 14.40 -2.45
C ARG A 238 9.55 15.02 -1.76
N ASP A 239 10.17 16.01 -2.39
CA ASP A 239 11.44 16.60 -1.95
C ASP A 239 11.27 17.76 -0.97
N TYR A 240 10.05 18.01 -0.49
CA TYR A 240 9.75 19.13 0.41
C TYR A 240 10.41 18.96 1.79
N SER A 241 10.40 17.75 2.36
CA SER A 241 10.96 17.46 3.67
C SER A 241 11.41 16.00 3.80
N MET A 242 12.13 15.68 4.88
CA MET A 242 12.44 14.28 5.21
C MET A 242 11.17 13.45 5.46
N LEU A 243 10.13 14.04 6.04
CA LEU A 243 8.86 13.35 6.27
C LEU A 243 8.21 12.94 4.94
N THR A 244 8.10 13.88 3.98
CA THR A 244 7.51 13.60 2.67
C THR A 244 8.33 12.60 1.86
N GLN A 245 9.67 12.61 1.98
CA GLN A 245 10.52 11.60 1.36
C GLN A 245 10.29 10.20 1.93
N ILE A 246 10.20 10.08 3.25
CA ILE A 246 9.91 8.79 3.91
C ILE A 246 8.53 8.28 3.49
N GLU A 247 7.53 9.14 3.50
CA GLU A 247 6.16 8.80 3.11
C GLU A 247 6.08 8.37 1.64
N ALA A 248 6.76 9.08 0.74
CA ALA A 248 6.90 8.67 -0.65
C ALA A 248 7.51 7.27 -0.80
N ILE A 249 8.59 6.95 -0.05
CA ILE A 249 9.21 5.62 -0.06
C ILE A 249 8.22 4.54 0.42
N LEU A 250 7.42 4.83 1.45
CA LEU A 250 6.41 3.89 1.96
C LEU A 250 5.33 3.60 0.93
N LEU A 251 4.79 4.64 0.27
CA LEU A 251 3.78 4.51 -0.78
C LEU A 251 4.35 3.88 -2.05
N ASP A 252 5.57 4.23 -2.45
CA ASP A 252 6.26 3.56 -3.57
C ASP A 252 6.39 2.05 -3.33
N GLY A 253 6.70 1.64 -2.10
CA GLY A 253 6.73 0.22 -1.72
C GLY A 253 5.39 -0.48 -1.93
N HIS A 254 4.31 0.18 -1.50
CA HIS A 254 2.95 -0.31 -1.65
C HIS A 254 2.55 -0.43 -3.13
N PHE A 255 2.70 0.63 -3.91
CA PHE A 255 2.29 0.63 -5.32
C PHE A 255 3.17 -0.26 -6.20
N VAL A 256 4.50 -0.20 -6.05
CA VAL A 256 5.40 -0.97 -6.91
C VAL A 256 5.36 -2.45 -6.57
N LEU A 257 5.69 -2.81 -5.32
CA LEU A 257 5.89 -4.21 -4.96
C LEU A 257 4.60 -4.90 -4.51
N GLU A 258 3.81 -4.29 -3.61
CA GLU A 258 2.61 -4.98 -3.10
C GLU A 258 1.53 -5.10 -4.17
N HIS A 259 1.10 -3.98 -4.77
CA HIS A 259 0.11 -3.99 -5.85
C HIS A 259 0.62 -4.73 -7.07
N GLY A 260 1.87 -4.46 -7.49
CA GLY A 260 2.49 -5.13 -8.62
C GLY A 260 2.58 -6.65 -8.43
N ALA A 261 2.98 -7.12 -7.26
CA ALA A 261 3.05 -8.55 -6.98
C ALA A 261 1.67 -9.21 -6.99
N ARG A 262 0.68 -8.63 -6.28
CA ARG A 262 -0.68 -9.18 -6.22
C ARG A 262 -1.34 -9.20 -7.60
N TYR A 263 -1.29 -8.11 -8.33
CA TYR A 263 -1.83 -8.04 -9.69
C TYR A 263 -1.19 -9.08 -10.62
N ARG A 264 0.13 -9.08 -10.73
CA ARG A 264 0.88 -9.97 -11.63
C ARG A 264 0.72 -11.45 -11.29
N SER A 265 0.57 -11.78 -10.01
CA SER A 265 0.34 -13.16 -9.56
C SER A 265 -1.13 -13.57 -9.64
N GLY A 266 -2.07 -12.65 -9.89
CA GLY A 266 -3.51 -12.90 -9.93
C GLY A 266 -4.12 -13.08 -8.54
N ASP A 267 -3.53 -12.45 -7.52
CA ASP A 267 -4.11 -12.33 -6.19
C ASP A 267 -5.03 -11.10 -6.10
N PHE A 268 -5.88 -11.06 -5.08
CA PHE A 268 -6.74 -9.90 -4.86
C PHE A 268 -5.91 -8.71 -4.37
N PHE A 269 -6.24 -7.53 -4.90
CA PHE A 269 -5.69 -6.26 -4.44
C PHE A 269 -6.81 -5.21 -4.34
N ASN A 270 -6.55 -4.11 -3.67
CA ASN A 270 -7.56 -3.09 -3.42
C ASN A 270 -7.44 -1.90 -4.37
N PHE A 271 -8.56 -1.26 -4.63
CA PHE A 271 -8.64 0.14 -4.99
C PHE A 271 -8.17 0.99 -3.78
N ASN A 272 -7.39 2.01 -4.01
CA ASN A 272 -6.81 2.85 -2.96
C ASN A 272 -7.64 4.09 -2.63
N GLY A 273 -8.94 4.06 -2.95
CA GLY A 273 -9.87 5.14 -2.67
C GLY A 273 -9.89 6.25 -3.72
N THR A 274 -8.84 6.36 -4.56
CA THR A 274 -8.67 7.45 -5.54
C THR A 274 -7.74 7.04 -6.67
N ALA A 275 -7.64 7.89 -7.73
CA ALA A 275 -6.82 7.64 -8.92
C ALA A 275 -7.09 6.27 -9.54
N GLY A 276 -8.35 5.93 -9.67
CA GLY A 276 -8.80 4.71 -10.33
C GLY A 276 -10.21 4.87 -10.87
N MET A 277 -10.59 3.90 -11.69
CA MET A 277 -11.88 3.88 -12.39
C MET A 277 -12.59 2.56 -12.12
N TRP A 278 -13.90 2.61 -11.95
CA TRP A 278 -14.76 1.47 -11.74
C TRP A 278 -15.79 1.32 -12.85
N ARG A 279 -16.10 0.09 -13.21
CA ARG A 279 -17.38 -0.21 -13.87
C ARG A 279 -18.47 -0.14 -12.82
N ILE A 280 -19.52 0.66 -13.03
CA ILE A 280 -20.62 0.84 -12.08
C ILE A 280 -21.28 -0.49 -11.71
N GLN A 281 -21.40 -1.41 -12.68
CA GLN A 281 -21.93 -2.75 -12.41
C GLN A 281 -21.09 -3.53 -11.38
N ALA A 282 -19.76 -3.37 -11.39
CA ALA A 282 -18.88 -4.03 -10.41
C ALA A 282 -19.07 -3.48 -8.98
N ILE A 283 -19.37 -2.19 -8.84
CA ILE A 283 -19.75 -1.59 -7.56
C ILE A 283 -21.08 -2.18 -7.08
N THR A 284 -22.08 -2.24 -7.98
CA THR A 284 -23.43 -2.76 -7.68
C THR A 284 -23.38 -4.23 -7.27
N ASP A 285 -22.71 -5.07 -8.03
CA ASP A 285 -22.55 -6.51 -7.76
C ASP A 285 -21.77 -6.77 -6.48
N GLY A 286 -20.84 -5.87 -6.14
CA GLY A 286 -20.14 -5.85 -4.85
C GLY A 286 -21.04 -5.41 -3.68
N GLY A 287 -22.28 -5.00 -3.91
CA GLY A 287 -23.23 -4.53 -2.90
C GLY A 287 -23.08 -3.05 -2.54
N GLY A 288 -22.55 -2.22 -3.45
CA GLY A 288 -22.45 -0.78 -3.33
C GLY A 288 -21.39 -0.30 -2.31
N TRP A 289 -21.27 1.01 -2.20
CA TRP A 289 -20.42 1.64 -1.18
C TRP A 289 -21.00 1.39 0.21
N GLN A 290 -20.17 0.94 1.15
CA GLN A 290 -20.55 0.70 2.55
C GLN A 290 -19.63 1.50 3.46
N HIS A 291 -20.18 2.04 4.56
CA HIS A 291 -19.50 2.95 5.48
C HIS A 291 -19.27 2.36 6.88
N ASP A 292 -19.40 1.06 7.00
CA ASP A 292 -19.18 0.32 8.25
C ASP A 292 -17.68 0.03 8.53
N THR A 293 -16.81 0.40 7.59
CA THR A 293 -15.36 0.39 7.75
C THR A 293 -14.76 1.74 7.31
N LEU A 294 -13.61 2.12 7.86
CA LEU A 294 -12.90 3.35 7.46
C LEU A 294 -12.07 3.20 6.17
N THR A 295 -12.06 2.01 5.58
CA THR A 295 -11.45 1.69 4.28
C THR A 295 -12.53 1.05 3.41
N GLU A 296 -13.53 1.86 3.04
CA GLU A 296 -14.65 1.50 2.18
C GLU A 296 -14.20 1.00 0.81
N ASP A 297 -13.07 1.50 0.35
CA ASP A 297 -12.38 1.13 -0.88
C ASP A 297 -11.88 -0.32 -0.86
N THR A 298 -11.16 -0.68 0.19
CA THR A 298 -10.66 -2.04 0.39
C THR A 298 -11.80 -3.02 0.60
N ASP A 299 -12.81 -2.65 1.37
CA ASP A 299 -14.01 -3.46 1.59
C ASP A 299 -14.75 -3.76 0.29
N LEU A 300 -15.06 -2.72 -0.51
CA LEU A 300 -15.71 -2.89 -1.80
C LEU A 300 -14.83 -3.70 -2.77
N SER A 301 -13.53 -3.48 -2.76
CA SER A 301 -12.58 -4.19 -3.62
C SER A 301 -12.64 -5.70 -3.42
N TYR A 302 -12.63 -6.16 -2.17
CA TYR A 302 -12.75 -7.57 -1.86
C TYR A 302 -14.14 -8.13 -2.23
N ARG A 303 -15.21 -7.39 -1.96
CA ARG A 303 -16.58 -7.82 -2.30
C ARG A 303 -16.76 -7.97 -3.81
N SER A 304 -16.29 -7.03 -4.60
CA SER A 304 -16.40 -7.08 -6.06
C SER A 304 -15.57 -8.20 -6.66
N GLN A 305 -14.33 -8.42 -6.20
CA GLN A 305 -13.51 -9.55 -6.67
C GLN A 305 -14.09 -10.90 -6.25
N MET A 306 -14.70 -11.00 -5.07
CA MET A 306 -15.44 -12.21 -4.65
C MET A 306 -16.70 -12.45 -5.50
N ALA A 307 -17.32 -11.41 -6.07
CA ALA A 307 -18.41 -11.50 -7.02
C ALA A 307 -17.94 -11.91 -8.44
N GLY A 308 -16.63 -12.06 -8.65
CA GLY A 308 -16.05 -12.56 -9.90
C GLY A 308 -15.42 -11.49 -10.80
N TRP A 309 -15.46 -10.22 -10.42
CA TRP A 309 -14.85 -9.14 -11.16
C TRP A 309 -13.33 -9.20 -11.11
N LYS A 310 -12.68 -8.92 -12.23
CA LYS A 310 -11.22 -8.77 -12.31
C LYS A 310 -10.82 -7.32 -12.17
N PHE A 311 -9.70 -7.10 -11.52
CA PHE A 311 -9.09 -5.79 -11.35
C PHE A 311 -7.80 -5.71 -12.16
N LYS A 312 -7.52 -4.53 -12.71
CA LYS A 312 -6.29 -4.25 -13.45
C LYS A 312 -5.50 -3.14 -12.76
N TYR A 313 -4.19 -3.34 -12.67
CA TYR A 313 -3.29 -2.33 -12.13
C TYR A 313 -2.36 -1.83 -13.24
N LEU A 314 -2.28 -0.52 -13.41
CA LEU A 314 -1.51 0.16 -14.46
C LEU A 314 -0.38 1.00 -13.81
N PRO A 315 0.76 0.39 -13.47
CA PRO A 315 1.85 1.07 -12.77
C PRO A 315 2.54 2.17 -13.60
N HIS A 316 2.40 2.14 -14.91
CA HIS A 316 2.98 3.11 -15.84
C HIS A 316 2.13 4.38 -15.99
N ILE A 317 0.85 4.33 -15.63
CA ILE A 317 -0.03 5.52 -15.61
C ILE A 317 0.07 6.13 -14.22
N GLU A 318 0.62 7.34 -14.17
CA GLU A 318 0.88 8.07 -12.94
C GLU A 318 -0.25 9.05 -12.64
N CYS A 319 -0.58 9.20 -11.36
CA CYS A 319 -1.48 10.23 -10.88
C CYS A 319 -0.83 10.94 -9.69
N PRO A 320 -0.31 12.16 -9.88
CA PRO A 320 0.36 12.91 -8.83
C PRO A 320 -0.59 13.35 -7.72
N ALA A 321 -0.13 13.23 -6.47
CA ALA A 321 -0.84 13.65 -5.26
C ALA A 321 0.08 14.44 -4.33
N GLU A 322 -0.50 15.21 -3.45
CA GLU A 322 0.22 15.94 -2.42
C GLU A 322 0.30 15.10 -1.14
N LEU A 323 1.50 14.97 -0.57
CA LEU A 323 1.74 14.26 0.69
C LEU A 323 1.55 15.21 1.88
N PRO A 324 1.06 14.73 3.03
CA PRO A 324 1.05 15.48 4.28
C PRO A 324 2.42 16.03 4.64
N ILE A 325 2.50 17.33 4.87
CA ILE A 325 3.76 18.00 5.23
C ILE A 325 3.98 18.06 6.75
N GLU A 326 2.95 17.74 7.53
CA GLU A 326 2.96 17.79 8.99
C GLU A 326 2.83 16.40 9.60
N MET A 327 3.62 16.13 10.63
CA MET A 327 3.60 14.86 11.36
C MET A 327 2.23 14.54 11.96
N THR A 328 1.45 15.54 12.34
CA THR A 328 0.10 15.34 12.91
C THR A 328 -0.88 14.85 11.87
N ALA A 329 -0.84 15.43 10.66
CA ALA A 329 -1.66 14.98 9.53
C ALA A 329 -1.28 13.57 9.09
N PHE A 330 0.03 13.28 8.96
CA PHE A 330 0.55 11.95 8.67
C PHE A 330 0.07 10.90 9.69
N LYS A 331 0.22 11.16 10.99
CA LYS A 331 -0.25 10.23 12.04
C LYS A 331 -1.75 9.97 11.97
N THR A 332 -2.55 11.01 11.72
CA THR A 332 -4.01 10.89 11.60
C THR A 332 -4.39 10.02 10.40
N GLN A 333 -3.74 10.24 9.27
CA GLN A 333 -3.94 9.44 8.05
C GLN A 333 -3.57 7.96 8.29
N GLN A 334 -2.37 7.70 8.85
CA GLN A 334 -1.90 6.34 9.14
C GLN A 334 -2.80 5.62 10.16
N ALA A 335 -3.26 6.31 11.21
CA ALA A 335 -4.18 5.75 12.19
C ALA A 335 -5.53 5.39 11.57
N ARG A 336 -6.05 6.21 10.65
CA ARG A 336 -7.29 5.94 9.91
C ARG A 336 -7.14 4.70 9.04
N TRP A 337 -6.06 4.59 8.28
CA TRP A 337 -5.79 3.43 7.42
C TRP A 337 -5.59 2.15 8.24
N ALA A 338 -4.81 2.22 9.31
CA ALA A 338 -4.58 1.05 10.18
C ALA A 338 -5.88 0.55 10.82
N LYS A 339 -6.72 1.45 11.36
CA LYS A 339 -8.00 1.11 11.95
C LYS A 339 -8.96 0.55 10.91
N GLY A 340 -9.04 1.19 9.74
CA GLY A 340 -9.92 0.77 8.64
C GLY A 340 -9.59 -0.62 8.14
N LEU A 341 -8.30 -0.92 7.93
CA LEU A 341 -7.88 -2.24 7.46
C LEU A 341 -8.19 -3.35 8.49
N ILE A 342 -8.03 -3.07 9.79
CA ILE A 342 -8.43 -4.01 10.85
C ILE A 342 -9.95 -4.24 10.83
N GLN A 343 -10.77 -3.19 10.69
CA GLN A 343 -12.23 -3.30 10.57
C GLN A 343 -12.61 -4.16 9.36
N THR A 344 -11.98 -3.88 8.20
CA THR A 344 -12.18 -4.65 6.97
C THR A 344 -11.72 -6.10 7.14
N SER A 345 -10.63 -6.37 7.85
CA SER A 345 -10.17 -7.74 8.12
C SER A 345 -11.21 -8.53 8.91
N ILE A 346 -11.77 -7.96 9.98
CA ILE A 346 -12.81 -8.60 10.81
C ILE A 346 -14.07 -8.89 9.98
N LYS A 347 -14.45 -7.96 9.10
CA LYS A 347 -15.63 -8.10 8.23
C LYS A 347 -15.42 -9.14 7.12
N MET A 348 -14.27 -9.08 6.44
CA MET A 348 -14.05 -9.79 5.19
C MET A 348 -13.40 -11.18 5.34
N LEU A 349 -12.48 -11.39 6.28
CA LEU A 349 -11.80 -12.68 6.41
C LEU A 349 -12.76 -13.86 6.60
N PRO A 350 -13.80 -13.79 7.47
CA PRO A 350 -14.77 -14.89 7.59
C PRO A 350 -15.51 -15.19 6.28
N ARG A 351 -15.82 -14.15 5.48
CA ARG A 351 -16.48 -14.30 4.17
C ARG A 351 -15.55 -14.94 3.16
N ILE A 352 -14.28 -14.47 3.10
CA ILE A 352 -13.25 -15.00 2.21
C ILE A 352 -12.98 -16.49 2.50
N PHE A 353 -12.86 -16.88 3.77
CA PHE A 353 -12.64 -18.28 4.13
C PHE A 353 -13.80 -19.20 3.72
N ARG A 354 -15.05 -18.71 3.79
CA ARG A 354 -16.23 -19.47 3.36
C ARG A 354 -16.47 -19.46 1.86
N SER A 355 -15.82 -18.57 1.12
CA SER A 355 -15.99 -18.44 -0.34
C SER A 355 -15.21 -19.52 -1.10
N ASN A 356 -15.52 -19.65 -2.40
CA ASN A 356 -14.84 -20.61 -3.30
C ASN A 356 -13.57 -20.03 -3.96
N VAL A 357 -13.03 -18.91 -3.46
CA VAL A 357 -11.77 -18.37 -4.02
C VAL A 357 -10.60 -19.32 -3.75
N PRO A 358 -9.57 -19.32 -4.62
CA PRO A 358 -8.40 -20.19 -4.48
C PRO A 358 -7.71 -20.04 -3.12
N ARG A 359 -7.14 -21.13 -2.60
CA ARG A 359 -6.43 -21.13 -1.31
C ARG A 359 -5.31 -20.08 -1.26
N ARG A 360 -4.59 -19.87 -2.37
CA ARG A 360 -3.55 -18.84 -2.47
C ARG A 360 -4.10 -17.45 -2.19
N VAL A 361 -5.23 -17.09 -2.81
CA VAL A 361 -5.91 -15.80 -2.59
C VAL A 361 -6.36 -15.65 -1.14
N LYS A 362 -6.84 -16.73 -0.49
CA LYS A 362 -7.20 -16.70 0.95
C LYS A 362 -6.00 -16.40 1.84
N VAL A 363 -4.86 -17.03 1.57
CA VAL A 363 -3.62 -16.82 2.32
C VAL A 363 -3.12 -15.39 2.12
N GLU A 364 -3.06 -14.91 0.87
CA GLU A 364 -2.66 -13.53 0.58
C GLU A 364 -3.59 -12.51 1.23
N ALA A 365 -4.91 -12.76 1.22
CA ALA A 365 -5.88 -11.89 1.89
C ALA A 365 -5.66 -11.80 3.41
N VAL A 366 -5.23 -12.88 4.07
CA VAL A 366 -4.83 -12.83 5.48
C VAL A 366 -3.69 -11.85 5.67
N TYR A 367 -2.59 -12.00 4.94
CA TYR A 367 -1.43 -11.11 5.06
C TYR A 367 -1.80 -9.67 4.73
N HIS A 368 -2.53 -9.44 3.66
CA HIS A 368 -2.93 -8.11 3.23
C HIS A 368 -3.81 -7.41 4.28
N LEU A 369 -4.90 -8.05 4.70
CA LEU A 369 -5.89 -7.42 5.59
C LEU A 369 -5.42 -7.35 7.05
N THR A 370 -4.45 -8.16 7.46
CA THR A 370 -3.93 -8.17 8.84
C THR A 370 -2.52 -7.55 8.97
N ALA A 371 -1.98 -6.92 7.92
CA ALA A 371 -0.63 -6.34 7.93
C ALA A 371 -0.40 -5.39 9.14
N ASN A 372 -1.42 -4.64 9.52
CA ASN A 372 -1.36 -3.67 10.62
C ASN A 372 -1.33 -4.29 12.02
N LEU A 373 -1.55 -5.62 12.16
CA LEU A 373 -1.30 -6.32 13.44
C LEU A 373 0.18 -6.31 13.82
N SER A 374 1.08 -6.07 12.86
CA SER A 374 2.50 -5.91 13.15
C SER A 374 2.79 -4.74 14.12
N TYR A 375 2.02 -3.64 14.09
CA TYR A 375 2.23 -2.49 14.97
C TYR A 375 2.07 -2.82 16.47
N PRO A 376 0.92 -3.36 16.95
CA PRO A 376 0.80 -3.75 18.35
C PRO A 376 1.78 -4.87 18.74
N LEU A 377 2.10 -5.81 17.82
CA LEU A 377 3.10 -6.84 18.07
C LEU A 377 4.51 -6.25 18.25
N MET A 378 4.87 -5.21 17.52
CA MET A 378 6.15 -4.49 17.70
C MET A 378 6.21 -3.78 19.05
N ILE A 379 5.11 -3.22 19.57
CA ILE A 379 5.05 -2.62 20.92
C ILE A 379 5.27 -3.71 21.96
N VAL A 380 4.57 -4.83 21.86
CA VAL A 380 4.76 -5.98 22.77
C VAL A 380 6.19 -6.50 22.69
N MET A 381 6.74 -6.63 21.48
CA MET A 381 8.12 -7.05 21.26
C MET A 381 9.11 -6.12 21.93
N SER A 382 8.93 -4.80 21.81
CA SER A 382 9.80 -3.79 22.44
C SER A 382 9.77 -3.88 23.97
N ALA A 383 8.59 -4.13 24.55
CA ALA A 383 8.45 -4.30 26.00
C ALA A 383 9.11 -5.60 26.51
N LEU A 384 9.04 -6.69 25.72
CA LEU A 384 9.61 -7.98 26.09
C LEU A 384 11.10 -8.10 25.78
N LEU A 385 11.66 -7.26 24.90
CA LEU A 385 13.03 -7.40 24.41
C LEU A 385 14.08 -7.39 25.53
N ILE A 386 14.09 -6.34 26.37
CA ILE A 386 15.09 -6.19 27.44
C ILE A 386 14.97 -7.30 28.47
N PRO A 387 13.78 -7.60 29.05
CA PRO A 387 13.62 -8.73 29.95
C PRO A 387 14.05 -10.07 29.35
N ALA A 388 13.68 -10.34 28.10
CA ALA A 388 14.07 -11.55 27.38
C ALA A 388 15.59 -11.64 27.18
N MET A 389 16.26 -10.53 26.86
CA MET A 389 17.72 -10.49 26.77
C MET A 389 18.39 -10.80 28.13
N ILE A 390 17.89 -10.27 29.23
CA ILE A 390 18.43 -10.55 30.58
C ILE A 390 18.31 -12.03 30.88
N CYS A 391 17.14 -12.64 30.75
CA CYS A 391 16.93 -14.07 30.98
C CYS A 391 17.81 -14.95 30.10
N ARG A 392 18.09 -14.52 28.86
CA ARG A 392 18.87 -15.29 27.88
C ARG A 392 20.39 -15.07 27.99
N PHE A 393 20.82 -13.98 28.61
CA PHE A 393 22.24 -13.67 28.79
C PHE A 393 23.03 -14.82 29.39
N TYR A 394 22.47 -15.49 30.38
CA TYR A 394 23.10 -16.64 31.07
C TYR A 394 23.00 -17.97 30.30
N GLN A 395 22.26 -17.99 29.16
CA GLN A 395 22.12 -19.18 28.30
C GLN A 395 23.19 -19.27 27.21
N GLY A 396 23.96 -18.20 27.01
CA GLY A 396 25.06 -18.12 26.07
C GLY A 396 24.68 -17.47 24.73
N TRP A 397 25.65 -16.80 24.13
CA TRP A 397 25.49 -16.04 22.87
C TRP A 397 25.20 -16.92 21.64
N PHE A 398 25.61 -18.20 21.68
CA PHE A 398 25.40 -19.13 20.55
C PHE A 398 23.92 -19.37 20.25
N GLN A 399 23.08 -19.49 21.27
CA GLN A 399 21.64 -19.62 21.09
C GLN A 399 21.02 -18.35 20.54
N MET A 400 21.51 -17.17 20.94
CA MET A 400 21.11 -15.90 20.36
C MET A 400 21.42 -15.87 18.85
N LEU A 401 22.62 -16.27 18.44
CA LEU A 401 23.00 -16.30 17.03
C LEU A 401 22.12 -17.25 16.21
N LEU A 402 21.83 -18.45 16.70
CA LEU A 402 21.08 -19.46 15.96
C LEU A 402 19.58 -19.17 15.84
N ILE A 403 18.99 -18.46 16.78
CA ILE A 403 17.55 -18.22 16.83
C ILE A 403 17.24 -16.78 16.45
N ASP A 404 17.86 -15.82 17.12
CA ASP A 404 17.50 -14.41 16.93
C ASP A 404 17.98 -13.85 15.59
N PHE A 405 19.16 -14.22 15.15
CA PHE A 405 19.70 -13.70 13.88
C PHE A 405 18.85 -14.11 12.67
N PRO A 406 18.44 -15.37 12.48
CA PRO A 406 17.50 -15.73 11.39
C PRO A 406 16.15 -15.04 11.53
N LEU A 407 15.58 -14.95 12.73
CA LEU A 407 14.29 -14.30 12.94
C LEU A 407 14.37 -12.78 12.74
N PHE A 408 15.46 -12.15 13.18
CA PHE A 408 15.75 -10.75 12.91
C PHE A 408 15.90 -10.49 11.40
N THR A 409 16.63 -11.35 10.68
CA THR A 409 16.78 -11.24 9.23
C THR A 409 15.44 -11.40 8.53
N ALA A 410 14.63 -12.34 8.94
CA ALA A 410 13.29 -12.53 8.40
C ALA A 410 12.37 -11.34 8.68
N SER A 411 12.39 -10.76 9.87
CA SER A 411 11.49 -9.66 10.24
C SER A 411 12.01 -8.29 9.83
N SER A 412 13.14 -7.84 10.36
CA SER A 412 13.62 -6.46 10.24
C SER A 412 14.36 -6.21 8.92
N PHE A 413 15.24 -7.14 8.51
CA PHE A 413 15.97 -6.97 7.26
C PHE A 413 15.07 -7.07 6.02
N SER A 414 13.94 -7.79 6.12
CA SER A 414 12.93 -7.84 5.07
C SER A 414 12.38 -6.46 4.70
N ILE A 415 12.23 -5.56 5.68
CA ILE A 415 11.75 -4.20 5.47
C ILE A 415 12.73 -3.41 4.61
N ALA A 416 14.02 -3.45 4.97
CA ALA A 416 15.06 -2.78 4.21
C ALA A 416 15.14 -3.29 2.77
N VAL A 417 15.15 -4.62 2.58
CA VAL A 417 15.18 -5.23 1.24
C VAL A 417 13.97 -4.81 0.42
N PHE A 418 12.77 -4.84 1.00
CA PHE A 418 11.53 -4.49 0.32
C PHE A 418 11.58 -3.04 -0.23
N TYR A 419 11.88 -2.06 0.61
CA TYR A 419 11.91 -0.66 0.17
C TYR A 419 13.08 -0.35 -0.76
N LEU A 420 14.26 -0.94 -0.54
CA LEU A 420 15.39 -0.78 -1.47
C LEU A 420 15.07 -1.35 -2.86
N MET A 421 14.38 -2.49 -2.93
CA MET A 421 13.96 -3.06 -4.21
C MET A 421 12.92 -2.20 -4.91
N SER A 422 11.94 -1.65 -4.17
CA SER A 422 10.96 -0.71 -4.70
C SER A 422 11.62 0.54 -5.29
N GLN A 423 12.54 1.17 -4.55
CA GLN A 423 13.24 2.37 -5.02
C GLN A 423 14.14 2.08 -6.23
N ARG A 424 14.79 0.91 -6.26
CA ARG A 424 15.60 0.49 -7.41
C ARG A 424 14.77 0.27 -8.68
N GLU A 425 13.53 -0.23 -8.56
CA GLU A 425 12.64 -0.39 -9.72
C GLU A 425 12.20 0.97 -10.28
N LEU A 426 11.92 1.95 -9.42
CA LEU A 426 11.49 3.29 -9.85
C LEU A 426 12.67 4.14 -10.35
N TYR A 427 13.83 4.01 -9.71
CA TYR A 427 15.01 4.86 -9.95
C TYR A 427 16.25 4.00 -10.24
N PRO A 428 16.29 3.29 -11.39
CA PRO A 428 17.35 2.31 -11.68
C PRO A 428 18.73 2.92 -11.86
N LYS A 429 18.86 4.25 -11.98
CA LYS A 429 20.13 4.97 -12.21
C LYS A 429 20.68 5.67 -10.97
N THR A 430 20.00 5.62 -9.85
CA THR A 430 20.47 6.11 -8.56
C THR A 430 20.92 4.95 -7.69
#